data_f359174212cb21b2e3aaa94128b43543
#
_entry.id   f359174212cb21b2e3aaa94128b43543
#
_cell.length_a   1.000
_cell.length_b   1.000
_cell.length_c   1.000
_cell.angle_alpha   90.00
_cell.angle_beta   90.00
_cell.angle_gamma   90.00
#
_symmetry.space_group_name_H-M   'P 1'
#
loop_
_entity.id
_entity.type
_entity.pdbx_description
1 polymer ?
#
loop_
_entity_poly.entity_id
_entity_poly.type
_entity_poly.pdbx_seq_one_letter_code
_entity_poly.pdbx_strand_id
1 'polypeptide(L)'
;MKNIRNFCIIAHNDHGKSTLADRLLEFTNTVSSKDMEAQVLDDMELEKERGITIKSHAIQMEYERNGEKYILNLIDTPGHVDFSYEVSRSIAACEGALLIVDGSQGIQAQTISNLYMAIENNLEIIPIVNKCDLDSAKPEEVEDQIVDLLGCDYSDIIRASGKTGMGVEEILSAIIDRVPAPKGDPEAPLQALIFDSVFNPFRGIIAYFKIVNGTIKTDDFVKFVATSKEYHADEIGVLKLDMSPRKELSAGNVGYIISGIKTSKEVKVGDTITHVAKPCDKAIEGFEEVKPMVFAGVYPIETEDYENLRASLEKLQLNDASLTFQPESSAALGFGFRCGFLGLLHMEIVQERLSREFDMEVITTVPNVSYKVYDKKGNMSEVHNPSGLPDLTLIDHIEEPYIRASVITQADYIGPIMTLCLGKRGELVKQEYISGNRMEMIFDMPLGEIVIDFYDKLKSISKGYASFDYHLHDFRESKLIKLDILLNGESVDALSTLTHFDNSVRFGRRMCEKLKELIPRQQFDIAVQAAIGAKIIARETIKAVRKDVTAKCYGGDISRKRKLLEKQKQGKKRMKQIGSVEVPQKAFLAVLKLD
;
A
#
# COMPACT_ATOMS: atom_id res chain seq x y z
N MET A 1 -19.91 -26.14 -14.67
CA MET A 1 -19.73 -25.67 -13.29
C MET A 1 -19.13 -26.73 -12.34
N LYS A 2 -19.57 -27.98 -12.34
CA LYS A 2 -19.08 -28.99 -11.36
C LYS A 2 -17.56 -29.16 -11.31
N ASN A 3 -16.87 -28.95 -12.43
CA ASN A 3 -15.42 -29.11 -12.55
C ASN A 3 -14.66 -27.79 -12.49
N ILE A 4 -15.28 -26.69 -12.05
CA ILE A 4 -14.61 -25.39 -11.85
C ILE A 4 -14.27 -25.23 -10.37
N ARG A 5 -13.07 -24.71 -10.08
CA ARG A 5 -12.61 -24.34 -8.76
C ARG A 5 -11.98 -22.95 -8.82
N ASN A 6 -12.57 -22.00 -8.11
CA ASN A 6 -12.01 -20.66 -7.98
C ASN A 6 -11.41 -20.52 -6.59
N PHE A 7 -10.14 -20.23 -6.51
CA PHE A 7 -9.42 -20.14 -5.25
C PHE A 7 -8.36 -19.06 -5.28
N CYS A 8 -8.04 -18.54 -4.12
CA CYS A 8 -6.95 -17.57 -3.93
C CYS A 8 -5.86 -18.15 -3.03
N ILE A 9 -4.71 -17.49 -3.02
CA ILE A 9 -3.63 -17.79 -2.10
C ILE A 9 -3.53 -16.65 -1.10
N ILE A 10 -3.67 -16.96 0.19
CA ILE A 10 -3.52 -16.03 1.30
C ILE A 10 -2.30 -16.41 2.13
N ALA A 11 -1.45 -15.44 2.40
CA ALA A 11 -0.20 -15.65 3.13
C ALA A 11 0.33 -14.33 3.68
N HIS A 12 1.18 -14.42 4.69
CA HIS A 12 2.06 -13.32 5.06
C HIS A 12 3.12 -13.08 3.96
N ASN A 13 3.71 -11.87 3.94
CA ASN A 13 4.85 -11.59 3.06
C ASN A 13 5.98 -12.61 3.31
N ASP A 14 6.71 -12.96 2.26
CA ASP A 14 7.84 -13.89 2.29
C ASP A 14 7.53 -15.35 2.68
N HIS A 15 6.25 -15.74 2.88
CA HIS A 15 5.86 -17.13 3.13
C HIS A 15 5.92 -18.04 1.88
N GLY A 16 6.31 -17.49 0.72
CA GLY A 16 6.52 -18.24 -0.51
C GLY A 16 5.28 -18.42 -1.37
N LYS A 17 4.35 -17.46 -1.31
CA LYS A 17 3.11 -17.42 -2.10
C LYS A 17 3.37 -17.52 -3.60
N SER A 18 4.11 -16.57 -4.20
CA SER A 18 4.40 -16.54 -5.64
C SER A 18 5.20 -17.77 -6.10
N THR A 19 6.13 -18.27 -5.27
CA THR A 19 6.89 -19.49 -5.57
C THR A 19 5.99 -20.74 -5.61
N LEU A 20 4.99 -20.82 -4.72
CA LEU A 20 4.04 -21.95 -4.76
C LEU A 20 3.08 -21.81 -5.94
N ALA A 21 2.63 -20.59 -6.27
CA ALA A 21 1.85 -20.33 -7.47
C ALA A 21 2.58 -20.77 -8.73
N ASP A 22 3.88 -20.43 -8.88
CA ASP A 22 4.72 -20.90 -9.99
C ASP A 22 4.72 -22.43 -10.11
N ARG A 23 4.81 -23.15 -8.98
CA ARG A 23 4.77 -24.62 -8.99
C ARG A 23 3.42 -25.20 -9.41
N LEU A 24 2.32 -24.56 -9.01
CA LEU A 24 0.99 -24.95 -9.48
C LEU A 24 0.87 -24.78 -11.00
N LEU A 25 1.38 -23.68 -11.55
CA LEU A 25 1.41 -23.41 -13.00
C LEU A 25 2.26 -24.43 -13.77
N GLU A 26 3.41 -24.78 -13.24
CA GLU A 26 4.31 -25.79 -13.83
C GLU A 26 3.67 -27.18 -13.81
N PHE A 27 3.11 -27.59 -12.67
CA PHE A 27 2.52 -28.92 -12.50
C PHE A 27 1.28 -29.12 -13.38
N THR A 28 0.51 -28.07 -13.59
CA THR A 28 -0.66 -28.08 -14.50
C THR A 28 -0.30 -27.87 -15.97
N ASN A 29 1.01 -27.75 -16.30
CA ASN A 29 1.50 -27.43 -17.64
C ASN A 29 0.84 -26.18 -18.26
N THR A 30 0.41 -25.23 -17.42
CA THR A 30 -0.15 -23.96 -17.86
C THR A 30 0.93 -23.07 -18.46
N VAL A 31 2.15 -23.16 -17.92
CA VAL A 31 3.37 -22.53 -18.41
C VAL A 31 4.31 -23.62 -18.88
N SER A 32 4.92 -23.45 -20.06
CA SER A 32 5.92 -24.41 -20.53
C SER A 32 7.20 -24.29 -19.69
N SER A 33 7.91 -25.40 -19.49
CA SER A 33 9.19 -25.40 -18.76
C SER A 33 10.27 -24.50 -19.39
N LYS A 34 10.09 -24.06 -20.62
CA LYS A 34 11.01 -23.12 -21.31
C LYS A 34 10.70 -21.66 -21.02
N ASP A 35 9.42 -21.37 -20.72
CA ASP A 35 8.90 -20.03 -20.46
C ASP A 35 8.75 -19.76 -18.95
N MET A 36 9.11 -20.76 -18.11
CA MET A 36 9.11 -20.63 -16.66
C MET A 36 10.24 -19.71 -16.20
N GLU A 37 9.86 -18.54 -15.72
CA GLU A 37 10.71 -17.62 -14.95
C GLU A 37 10.31 -17.67 -13.47
N ALA A 38 11.13 -17.15 -12.59
CA ALA A 38 10.74 -16.98 -11.20
C ALA A 38 9.68 -15.86 -11.09
N GLN A 39 8.63 -16.09 -10.30
CA GLN A 39 7.53 -15.14 -10.10
C GLN A 39 6.84 -14.76 -11.43
N VAL A 40 6.41 -15.78 -12.17
CA VAL A 40 5.76 -15.61 -13.49
C VAL A 40 4.51 -14.74 -13.43
N LEU A 41 3.78 -14.74 -12.30
CA LEU A 41 2.58 -13.93 -12.11
C LEU A 41 2.87 -12.49 -11.72
N ASP A 42 4.08 -12.18 -11.26
CA ASP A 42 4.48 -10.82 -10.91
C ASP A 42 4.91 -10.08 -12.19
N ASP A 43 3.99 -9.35 -12.81
CA ASP A 43 4.20 -8.69 -14.11
C ASP A 43 5.08 -7.44 -14.03
N MET A 44 5.14 -6.79 -12.86
CA MET A 44 5.93 -5.59 -12.66
C MET A 44 7.37 -5.94 -12.26
N GLU A 45 8.36 -5.29 -12.87
CA GLU A 45 9.75 -5.38 -12.41
C GLU A 45 9.88 -5.03 -10.92
N LEU A 46 9.08 -4.07 -10.46
CA LEU A 46 9.04 -3.62 -9.08
C LEU A 46 8.57 -4.71 -8.11
N GLU A 47 7.62 -5.55 -8.51
CA GLU A 47 7.17 -6.72 -7.73
C GLU A 47 8.31 -7.72 -7.56
N LYS A 48 9.01 -8.05 -8.66
CA LYS A 48 10.15 -8.97 -8.67
C LYS A 48 11.32 -8.46 -7.85
N GLU A 49 11.65 -7.16 -7.96
CA GLU A 49 12.75 -6.54 -7.20
C GLU A 49 12.47 -6.49 -5.70
N ARG A 50 11.23 -6.19 -5.31
CA ARG A 50 10.83 -6.08 -3.89
C ARG A 50 10.40 -7.41 -3.28
N GLY A 51 10.16 -8.44 -4.11
CA GLY A 51 9.66 -9.75 -3.67
C GLY A 51 8.24 -9.71 -3.11
N ILE A 52 7.42 -8.76 -3.55
CA ILE A 52 6.04 -8.58 -3.08
C ILE A 52 5.09 -8.50 -4.27
N THR A 53 3.95 -9.16 -4.19
CA THR A 53 2.85 -8.95 -5.13
C THR A 53 2.14 -7.64 -4.78
N ILE A 54 2.02 -6.74 -5.74
CA ILE A 54 1.35 -5.44 -5.59
C ILE A 54 -0.07 -5.54 -6.12
N LYS A 55 -0.24 -6.19 -7.27
CA LYS A 55 -1.53 -6.32 -7.94
C LYS A 55 -1.98 -7.77 -8.00
N SER A 56 -3.29 -7.99 -7.84
CA SER A 56 -3.87 -9.33 -7.98
C SER A 56 -3.82 -9.80 -9.43
N HIS A 57 -3.45 -11.05 -9.64
CA HIS A 57 -3.45 -11.69 -10.95
C HIS A 57 -4.36 -12.90 -10.96
N ALA A 58 -5.24 -12.99 -11.96
CA ALA A 58 -6.08 -14.14 -12.15
C ALA A 58 -5.54 -15.00 -13.30
N ILE A 59 -5.43 -16.30 -13.10
CA ILE A 59 -4.97 -17.23 -14.12
C ILE A 59 -5.79 -18.52 -14.11
N GLN A 60 -6.16 -18.98 -15.30
CA GLN A 60 -6.88 -20.22 -15.50
C GLN A 60 -5.91 -21.35 -15.83
N MET A 61 -5.96 -22.43 -15.03
CA MET A 61 -5.24 -23.68 -15.22
C MET A 61 -6.19 -24.80 -15.59
N GLU A 62 -5.72 -25.76 -16.35
CA GLU A 62 -6.44 -26.99 -16.65
C GLU A 62 -5.70 -28.16 -16.01
N TYR A 63 -6.40 -28.99 -15.24
CA TYR A 63 -5.81 -30.15 -14.59
C TYR A 63 -6.69 -31.37 -14.79
N GLU A 64 -6.09 -32.51 -15.14
CA GLU A 64 -6.80 -33.76 -15.35
C GLU A 64 -6.53 -34.71 -14.17
N ARG A 65 -7.61 -35.19 -13.54
CA ARG A 65 -7.54 -36.16 -12.46
C ARG A 65 -8.58 -37.27 -12.69
N ASN A 66 -8.14 -38.51 -12.63
CA ASN A 66 -9.01 -39.71 -12.84
C ASN A 66 -9.81 -39.69 -14.16
N GLY A 67 -9.26 -39.09 -15.23
CA GLY A 67 -9.91 -38.97 -16.52
C GLY A 67 -10.94 -37.82 -16.62
N GLU A 68 -11.12 -37.05 -15.55
CA GLU A 68 -11.94 -35.83 -15.55
C GLU A 68 -11.08 -34.58 -15.64
N LYS A 69 -11.49 -33.63 -16.49
CA LYS A 69 -10.84 -32.33 -16.64
C LYS A 69 -11.46 -31.30 -15.69
N TYR A 70 -10.62 -30.65 -14.93
CA TYR A 70 -10.96 -29.56 -14.03
C TYR A 70 -10.39 -28.23 -14.54
N ILE A 71 -11.16 -27.17 -14.34
CA ILE A 71 -10.75 -25.79 -14.56
C ILE A 71 -10.45 -25.18 -13.20
N LEU A 72 -9.22 -24.77 -12.99
CA LEU A 72 -8.73 -24.21 -11.75
C LEU A 72 -8.41 -22.72 -12.01
N ASN A 73 -9.19 -21.82 -11.44
CA ASN A 73 -8.93 -20.39 -11.53
C ASN A 73 -8.22 -19.94 -10.25
N LEU A 74 -6.94 -19.63 -10.36
CA LEU A 74 -6.16 -19.06 -9.29
C LEU A 74 -6.25 -17.54 -9.37
N ILE A 75 -6.56 -16.89 -8.25
CA ILE A 75 -6.44 -15.44 -8.08
C ILE A 75 -5.33 -15.21 -7.06
N ASP A 76 -4.16 -14.77 -7.53
CA ASP A 76 -3.05 -14.42 -6.66
C ASP A 76 -3.33 -13.10 -5.94
N THR A 77 -2.97 -12.99 -4.66
CA THR A 77 -3.31 -11.85 -3.81
C THR A 77 -2.05 -11.20 -3.26
N PRO A 78 -2.03 -9.86 -3.08
CA PRO A 78 -0.98 -9.21 -2.31
C PRO A 78 -0.87 -9.75 -0.89
N GLY A 79 0.32 -9.70 -0.31
CA GLY A 79 0.54 -10.13 1.08
C GLY A 79 0.67 -8.98 2.08
N HIS A 80 0.75 -7.71 1.64
CA HIS A 80 1.04 -6.56 2.48
C HIS A 80 -0.25 -5.86 2.95
N VAL A 81 -0.22 -5.34 4.19
CA VAL A 81 -1.37 -4.65 4.81
C VAL A 81 -1.91 -3.47 3.98
N ASP A 82 -1.05 -2.70 3.33
CA ASP A 82 -1.46 -1.57 2.47
C ASP A 82 -2.37 -2.03 1.31
N PHE A 83 -2.29 -3.31 0.92
CA PHE A 83 -3.07 -3.89 -0.17
C PHE A 83 -4.21 -4.81 0.30
N SER A 84 -4.61 -4.72 1.58
CA SER A 84 -5.72 -5.52 2.14
C SER A 84 -7.02 -5.40 1.33
N TYR A 85 -7.24 -4.27 0.69
CA TYR A 85 -8.37 -4.04 -0.20
C TYR A 85 -8.31 -4.91 -1.49
N GLU A 86 -7.13 -5.06 -2.09
CA GLU A 86 -6.93 -5.97 -3.23
C GLU A 86 -7.17 -7.43 -2.81
N VAL A 87 -6.73 -7.80 -1.60
CA VAL A 87 -6.99 -9.12 -1.01
C VAL A 87 -8.48 -9.36 -0.85
N SER A 88 -9.22 -8.42 -0.28
CA SER A 88 -10.68 -8.52 -0.08
C SER A 88 -11.45 -8.76 -1.38
N ARG A 89 -11.08 -8.06 -2.46
CA ARG A 89 -11.68 -8.24 -3.80
C ARG A 89 -11.41 -9.62 -4.38
N SER A 90 -10.18 -10.08 -4.26
CA SER A 90 -9.76 -11.40 -4.75
C SER A 90 -10.48 -12.52 -4.00
N ILE A 91 -10.59 -12.40 -2.69
CA ILE A 91 -11.32 -13.35 -1.82
C ILE A 91 -12.79 -13.43 -2.24
N ALA A 92 -13.47 -12.33 -2.50
CA ALA A 92 -14.87 -12.31 -2.91
C ALA A 92 -15.14 -13.00 -4.27
N ALA A 93 -14.12 -13.15 -5.10
CA ALA A 93 -14.20 -13.85 -6.38
C ALA A 93 -13.94 -15.38 -6.25
N CYS A 94 -13.65 -15.88 -5.06
CA CYS A 94 -13.26 -17.27 -4.82
C CYS A 94 -14.29 -18.07 -4.01
N GLU A 95 -14.19 -19.39 -4.07
CA GLU A 95 -14.89 -20.35 -3.21
C GLU A 95 -13.94 -21.04 -2.21
N GLY A 96 -12.63 -20.94 -2.42
CA GLY A 96 -11.61 -21.48 -1.52
C GLY A 96 -10.39 -20.62 -1.39
N ALA A 97 -9.62 -20.83 -0.32
CA ALA A 97 -8.36 -20.16 -0.08
C ALA A 97 -7.28 -21.14 0.38
N LEU A 98 -6.10 -21.05 -0.22
CA LEU A 98 -4.90 -21.74 0.26
C LEU A 98 -4.23 -20.86 1.31
N LEU A 99 -4.26 -21.27 2.57
CA LEU A 99 -3.60 -20.58 3.68
C LEU A 99 -2.17 -21.08 3.80
N ILE A 100 -1.21 -20.27 3.34
CA ILE A 100 0.22 -20.64 3.37
C ILE A 100 0.86 -20.09 4.63
N VAL A 101 1.48 -20.98 5.40
CA VAL A 101 2.29 -20.64 6.58
C VAL A 101 3.71 -21.16 6.38
N ASP A 102 4.71 -20.30 6.60
CA ASP A 102 6.12 -20.66 6.53
C ASP A 102 6.49 -21.60 7.68
N GLY A 103 7.03 -22.78 7.38
CA GLY A 103 7.45 -23.79 8.37
C GLY A 103 8.57 -23.34 9.32
N SER A 104 9.29 -22.27 8.97
CA SER A 104 10.34 -21.70 9.84
C SER A 104 9.87 -20.50 10.67
N GLN A 105 8.86 -19.76 10.17
CA GLN A 105 8.37 -18.55 10.81
C GLN A 105 7.05 -18.74 11.56
N GLY A 106 6.19 -19.71 11.14
CA GLY A 106 4.87 -19.97 11.70
C GLY A 106 3.87 -18.84 11.40
N ILE A 107 2.77 -18.80 12.15
CA ILE A 107 1.67 -17.84 11.97
C ILE A 107 2.15 -16.41 12.23
N GLN A 108 1.74 -15.46 11.37
CA GLN A 108 2.06 -14.04 11.41
C GLN A 108 0.77 -13.20 11.42
N ALA A 109 0.86 -11.89 11.72
CA ALA A 109 -0.32 -11.01 11.84
C ALA A 109 -1.20 -11.01 10.58
N GLN A 110 -0.59 -10.88 9.40
CA GLN A 110 -1.32 -10.88 8.13
C GLN A 110 -1.91 -12.27 7.79
N THR A 111 -1.35 -13.36 8.34
CA THR A 111 -1.96 -14.70 8.21
C THR A 111 -3.34 -14.71 8.89
N ILE A 112 -3.42 -14.11 10.07
CA ILE A 112 -4.66 -14.06 10.86
C ILE A 112 -5.70 -13.14 10.20
N SER A 113 -5.32 -11.91 9.83
CA SER A 113 -6.26 -10.98 9.21
C SER A 113 -6.79 -11.46 7.86
N ASN A 114 -5.93 -12.03 7.01
CA ASN A 114 -6.35 -12.60 5.73
C ASN A 114 -7.25 -13.83 5.93
N LEU A 115 -6.96 -14.65 6.95
CA LEU A 115 -7.81 -15.78 7.31
C LEU A 115 -9.21 -15.34 7.73
N TYR A 116 -9.32 -14.31 8.60
CA TYR A 116 -10.63 -13.79 9.00
C TYR A 116 -11.42 -13.26 7.82
N MET A 117 -10.79 -12.50 6.91
CA MET A 117 -11.45 -12.06 5.68
C MET A 117 -11.96 -13.24 4.83
N ALA A 118 -11.19 -14.33 4.74
CA ALA A 118 -11.61 -15.52 4.00
C ALA A 118 -12.79 -16.24 4.69
N ILE A 119 -12.79 -16.34 6.02
CA ILE A 119 -13.88 -16.92 6.81
C ILE A 119 -15.16 -16.09 6.69
N GLU A 120 -15.09 -14.76 6.79
CA GLU A 120 -16.22 -13.85 6.63
C GLU A 120 -16.87 -13.99 5.25
N ASN A 121 -16.07 -14.29 4.22
CA ASN A 121 -16.56 -14.57 2.87
C ASN A 121 -16.97 -16.06 2.67
N ASN A 122 -16.99 -16.87 3.72
CA ASN A 122 -17.35 -18.29 3.70
C ASN A 122 -16.51 -19.14 2.74
N LEU A 123 -15.22 -18.86 2.60
CA LEU A 123 -14.33 -19.67 1.79
C LEU A 123 -13.94 -20.97 2.50
N GLU A 124 -13.78 -22.04 1.72
CA GLU A 124 -13.12 -23.26 2.20
C GLU A 124 -11.62 -23.00 2.37
N ILE A 125 -11.08 -23.28 3.55
CA ILE A 125 -9.66 -23.02 3.87
C ILE A 125 -8.87 -24.32 3.76
N ILE A 126 -7.82 -24.30 2.95
CA ILE A 126 -6.84 -25.40 2.84
C ILE A 126 -5.52 -24.92 3.48
N PRO A 127 -5.19 -25.39 4.69
CA PRO A 127 -3.95 -25.00 5.37
C PRO A 127 -2.74 -25.73 4.78
N ILE A 128 -1.66 -24.98 4.56
CA ILE A 128 -0.41 -25.47 3.97
C ILE A 128 0.77 -24.96 4.79
N VAL A 129 1.61 -25.86 5.25
CA VAL A 129 2.93 -25.54 5.82
C VAL A 129 3.94 -25.58 4.68
N ASN A 130 4.44 -24.41 4.30
CA ASN A 130 5.39 -24.26 3.18
C ASN A 130 6.83 -24.17 3.68
N LYS A 131 7.78 -24.30 2.75
CA LYS A 131 9.24 -24.27 3.00
C LYS A 131 9.71 -25.41 3.91
N CYS A 132 9.05 -26.56 3.88
CA CYS A 132 9.46 -27.74 4.65
C CYS A 132 10.83 -28.32 4.23
N ASP A 133 11.43 -27.82 3.15
CA ASP A 133 12.77 -28.15 2.69
C ASP A 133 13.90 -27.43 3.45
N LEU A 134 13.58 -26.44 4.28
CA LEU A 134 14.58 -25.70 5.04
C LEU A 134 14.98 -26.46 6.32
N ASP A 135 16.29 -26.48 6.64
CA ASP A 135 16.80 -27.09 7.88
C ASP A 135 16.25 -26.39 9.15
N SER A 136 15.82 -25.13 9.02
CA SER A 136 15.21 -24.35 10.11
C SER A 136 13.71 -24.57 10.25
N ALA A 137 13.08 -25.30 9.33
CA ALA A 137 11.66 -25.56 9.37
C ALA A 137 11.31 -26.50 10.54
N LYS A 138 10.20 -26.18 11.21
CA LYS A 138 9.62 -26.98 12.31
C LYS A 138 8.15 -27.24 12.01
N PRO A 139 7.85 -28.09 11.04
CA PRO A 139 6.49 -28.31 10.56
C PRO A 139 5.52 -28.68 11.67
N GLU A 140 5.93 -29.55 12.62
CA GLU A 140 5.08 -30.00 13.73
C GLU A 140 4.64 -28.81 14.61
N GLU A 141 5.57 -27.90 14.98
CA GLU A 141 5.24 -26.71 15.79
C GLU A 141 4.28 -25.76 15.05
N VAL A 142 4.39 -25.69 13.72
CA VAL A 142 3.54 -24.83 12.88
C VAL A 142 2.17 -25.47 12.67
N GLU A 143 2.11 -26.80 12.54
CA GLU A 143 0.85 -27.55 12.49
C GLU A 143 0.05 -27.36 13.77
N ASP A 144 0.70 -27.44 14.94
CA ASP A 144 0.07 -27.14 16.24
C ASP A 144 -0.58 -25.76 16.25
N GLN A 145 0.15 -24.72 15.73
CA GLN A 145 -0.38 -23.36 15.63
C GLN A 145 -1.60 -23.28 14.72
N ILE A 146 -1.59 -24.00 13.60
CA ILE A 146 -2.69 -24.01 12.63
C ILE A 146 -3.90 -24.71 13.23
N VAL A 147 -3.71 -25.85 13.89
CA VAL A 147 -4.77 -26.58 14.59
C VAL A 147 -5.42 -25.71 15.68
N ASP A 148 -4.60 -25.02 16.48
CA ASP A 148 -5.10 -24.11 17.52
C ASP A 148 -5.91 -22.94 16.90
N LEU A 149 -5.49 -22.42 15.74
CA LEU A 149 -6.15 -21.30 15.09
C LEU A 149 -7.43 -21.68 14.34
N LEU A 150 -7.42 -22.79 13.61
CA LEU A 150 -8.53 -23.22 12.74
C LEU A 150 -9.47 -24.23 13.38
N GLY A 151 -9.02 -24.96 14.40
CA GLY A 151 -9.74 -26.11 14.96
C GLY A 151 -9.86 -27.28 13.99
N CYS A 152 -8.94 -27.40 13.02
CA CYS A 152 -8.91 -28.48 12.04
C CYS A 152 -8.10 -29.69 12.54
N ASP A 153 -8.21 -30.84 11.86
CA ASP A 153 -7.38 -32.01 12.14
C ASP A 153 -6.00 -31.87 11.49
N TYR A 154 -4.97 -32.49 12.08
CA TYR A 154 -3.61 -32.52 11.49
C TYR A 154 -3.58 -33.12 10.08
N SER A 155 -4.49 -34.06 9.78
CA SER A 155 -4.63 -34.66 8.45
C SER A 155 -5.11 -33.69 7.36
N ASP A 156 -5.68 -32.56 7.76
CA ASP A 156 -6.15 -31.53 6.83
C ASP A 156 -5.02 -30.60 6.37
N ILE A 157 -3.89 -30.62 7.08
CA ILE A 157 -2.74 -29.75 6.82
C ILE A 157 -1.78 -30.41 5.83
N ILE A 158 -1.41 -29.70 4.79
CA ILE A 158 -0.51 -30.19 3.75
C ILE A 158 0.89 -29.63 3.97
N ARG A 159 1.89 -30.49 4.07
CA ARG A 159 3.31 -30.10 4.07
C ARG A 159 3.79 -29.90 2.64
N ALA A 160 4.38 -28.77 2.35
CA ALA A 160 4.79 -28.40 1.00
C ALA A 160 6.15 -27.67 0.96
N SER A 161 6.71 -27.63 -0.23
CA SER A 161 7.83 -26.75 -0.58
C SER A 161 7.63 -26.22 -2.00
N GLY A 162 7.34 -24.95 -2.12
CA GLY A 162 7.30 -24.27 -3.42
C GLY A 162 8.64 -24.34 -4.18
N LYS A 163 9.75 -24.45 -3.47
CA LYS A 163 11.07 -24.57 -4.08
C LYS A 163 11.31 -25.95 -4.72
N THR A 164 10.96 -27.02 -4.04
CA THR A 164 11.24 -28.40 -4.49
C THR A 164 10.08 -29.07 -5.21
N GLY A 165 8.87 -28.52 -5.09
CA GLY A 165 7.63 -29.10 -5.63
C GLY A 165 7.00 -30.17 -4.72
N MET A 166 7.54 -30.39 -3.52
CA MET A 166 6.98 -31.32 -2.54
C MET A 166 5.56 -30.86 -2.15
N GLY A 167 4.58 -31.78 -2.08
CA GLY A 167 3.21 -31.52 -1.64
C GLY A 167 2.31 -30.85 -2.68
N VAL A 168 2.80 -30.51 -3.87
CA VAL A 168 2.02 -29.78 -4.88
C VAL A 168 0.88 -30.61 -5.46
N GLU A 169 1.09 -31.91 -5.67
CA GLU A 169 0.04 -32.82 -6.14
C GLU A 169 -1.08 -32.99 -5.10
N GLU A 170 -0.70 -33.07 -3.82
CA GLU A 170 -1.62 -33.11 -2.69
C GLU A 170 -2.45 -31.83 -2.60
N ILE A 171 -1.82 -30.65 -2.82
CA ILE A 171 -2.52 -29.36 -2.87
C ILE A 171 -3.54 -29.34 -4.02
N LEU A 172 -3.17 -29.75 -5.24
CA LEU A 172 -4.08 -29.82 -6.38
C LEU A 172 -5.24 -30.79 -6.11
N SER A 173 -4.94 -31.91 -5.46
CA SER A 173 -5.96 -32.87 -5.05
C SER A 173 -6.93 -32.29 -4.02
N ALA A 174 -6.41 -31.61 -2.99
CA ALA A 174 -7.22 -30.94 -1.97
C ALA A 174 -8.10 -29.83 -2.56
N ILE A 175 -7.57 -29.03 -3.52
CA ILE A 175 -8.37 -28.01 -4.23
C ILE A 175 -9.58 -28.67 -4.91
N ILE A 176 -9.39 -29.78 -5.61
CA ILE A 176 -10.48 -30.47 -6.32
C ILE A 176 -11.50 -31.05 -5.34
N ASP A 177 -11.03 -31.66 -4.26
CA ASP A 177 -11.87 -32.42 -3.33
C ASP A 177 -12.59 -31.52 -2.32
N ARG A 178 -11.94 -30.46 -1.85
CA ARG A 178 -12.44 -29.62 -0.74
C ARG A 178 -13.07 -28.31 -1.22
N VAL A 179 -12.46 -27.61 -2.18
CA VAL A 179 -13.05 -26.35 -2.66
C VAL A 179 -14.38 -26.64 -3.35
N PRO A 180 -15.48 -26.04 -2.92
CA PRO A 180 -16.78 -26.26 -3.56
C PRO A 180 -16.80 -25.72 -4.99
N ALA A 181 -17.58 -26.35 -5.84
CA ALA A 181 -17.86 -25.81 -7.17
C ALA A 181 -18.66 -24.49 -7.02
N PRO A 182 -18.45 -23.52 -7.91
CA PRO A 182 -19.22 -22.28 -7.90
C PRO A 182 -20.71 -22.56 -7.98
N LYS A 183 -21.50 -21.78 -7.23
CA LYS A 183 -22.96 -21.83 -7.25
C LYS A 183 -23.46 -20.81 -8.27
N GLY A 184 -24.53 -21.12 -8.99
CA GLY A 184 -25.15 -20.21 -9.95
C GLY A 184 -26.01 -20.94 -10.96
N ASP A 185 -26.82 -20.19 -11.70
CA ASP A 185 -27.69 -20.69 -12.77
C ASP A 185 -27.28 -20.08 -14.11
N PRO A 186 -26.78 -20.87 -15.08
CA PRO A 186 -26.42 -20.37 -16.41
C PRO A 186 -27.58 -19.78 -17.21
N GLU A 187 -28.84 -20.19 -16.93
CA GLU A 187 -30.04 -19.71 -17.63
C GLU A 187 -30.67 -18.46 -17.01
N ALA A 188 -30.20 -18.08 -15.81
CA ALA A 188 -30.65 -16.86 -15.14
C ALA A 188 -30.17 -15.59 -15.87
N PRO A 189 -30.73 -14.40 -15.57
CA PRO A 189 -30.16 -13.14 -16.03
C PRO A 189 -28.68 -13.00 -15.64
N LEU A 190 -27.88 -12.42 -16.55
CA LEU A 190 -26.45 -12.23 -16.30
C LEU A 190 -26.20 -11.38 -15.06
N GLN A 191 -25.38 -11.90 -14.19
CA GLN A 191 -24.80 -11.18 -13.05
C GLN A 191 -23.31 -11.53 -12.99
N ALA A 192 -22.44 -10.60 -13.36
CA ALA A 192 -21.01 -10.79 -13.23
C ALA A 192 -20.41 -9.66 -12.37
N LEU A 193 -19.62 -10.03 -11.37
CA LEU A 193 -18.96 -9.10 -10.44
C LEU A 193 -17.61 -8.71 -11.00
N ILE A 194 -17.36 -7.41 -11.16
CA ILE A 194 -16.05 -6.87 -11.52
C ILE A 194 -15.20 -6.86 -10.25
N PHE A 195 -14.13 -7.63 -10.22
CA PHE A 195 -13.21 -7.65 -9.07
C PHE A 195 -11.91 -6.88 -9.31
N ASP A 196 -11.51 -6.65 -10.58
CA ASP A 196 -10.35 -5.82 -10.93
C ASP A 196 -10.47 -5.24 -12.35
N SER A 197 -9.60 -4.30 -12.70
CA SER A 197 -9.49 -3.74 -14.05
C SER A 197 -8.08 -3.27 -14.37
N VAL A 198 -7.72 -3.33 -15.66
CA VAL A 198 -6.43 -2.87 -16.17
C VAL A 198 -6.66 -1.98 -17.39
N PHE A 199 -5.93 -0.88 -17.48
CA PHE A 199 -5.95 -0.03 -18.66
C PHE A 199 -4.89 -0.47 -19.66
N ASN A 200 -5.34 -0.69 -20.89
CA ASN A 200 -4.47 -0.94 -22.03
C ASN A 200 -4.58 0.23 -23.02
N PRO A 201 -3.46 0.88 -23.43
CA PRO A 201 -3.49 2.06 -24.30
C PRO A 201 -4.19 1.83 -25.66
N PHE A 202 -4.21 0.59 -26.14
CA PHE A 202 -4.77 0.22 -27.44
C PHE A 202 -6.21 -0.32 -27.36
N ARG A 203 -6.54 -1.01 -26.26
CA ARG A 203 -7.81 -1.73 -26.08
C ARG A 203 -8.77 -1.02 -25.10
N GLY A 204 -8.30 0.01 -24.41
CA GLY A 204 -9.06 0.66 -23.34
C GLY A 204 -9.02 -0.13 -22.04
N ILE A 205 -10.05 0.01 -21.21
CA ILE A 205 -10.15 -0.70 -19.93
C ILE A 205 -10.57 -2.14 -20.19
N ILE A 206 -9.81 -3.06 -19.62
CA ILE A 206 -10.09 -4.49 -19.57
C ILE A 206 -10.61 -4.77 -18.16
N ALA A 207 -11.88 -5.12 -18.02
CA ALA A 207 -12.46 -5.45 -16.72
C ALA A 207 -12.40 -6.96 -16.47
N TYR A 208 -11.90 -7.35 -15.30
CA TYR A 208 -11.86 -8.73 -14.86
C TYR A 208 -13.09 -9.02 -14.00
N PHE A 209 -13.78 -10.09 -14.34
CA PHE A 209 -15.04 -10.42 -13.69
C PHE A 209 -15.17 -11.91 -13.34
N LYS A 210 -16.02 -12.18 -12.37
CA LYS A 210 -16.56 -13.51 -12.06
C LYS A 210 -18.05 -13.55 -12.40
N ILE A 211 -18.48 -14.51 -13.18
CA ILE A 211 -19.90 -14.73 -13.46
C ILE A 211 -20.54 -15.50 -12.33
N VAL A 212 -21.48 -14.86 -11.65
CA VAL A 212 -22.27 -15.49 -10.58
C VAL A 212 -23.48 -16.22 -11.17
N ASN A 213 -24.23 -15.56 -12.06
CA ASN A 213 -25.36 -16.12 -12.76
C ASN A 213 -25.35 -15.74 -14.24
N GLY A 214 -26.03 -16.54 -15.06
CA GLY A 214 -26.21 -16.27 -16.48
C GLY A 214 -25.00 -16.66 -17.32
N THR A 215 -25.03 -16.18 -18.54
CA THR A 215 -24.03 -16.45 -19.58
C THR A 215 -23.80 -15.18 -20.39
N ILE A 216 -22.55 -14.88 -20.73
CA ILE A 216 -22.18 -13.75 -21.60
C ILE A 216 -21.53 -14.27 -22.87
N LYS A 217 -21.83 -13.61 -24.00
CA LYS A 217 -21.23 -13.92 -25.32
C LYS A 217 -20.50 -12.70 -25.87
N THR A 218 -19.57 -12.96 -26.77
CA THR A 218 -19.02 -11.90 -27.62
C THR A 218 -20.16 -11.25 -28.39
N ASP A 219 -20.08 -9.93 -28.60
CA ASP A 219 -21.07 -9.09 -29.24
C ASP A 219 -22.36 -8.83 -28.44
N ASP A 220 -22.46 -9.28 -27.20
CA ASP A 220 -23.58 -8.93 -26.31
C ASP A 220 -23.55 -7.45 -25.93
N PHE A 221 -24.75 -6.85 -25.79
CA PHE A 221 -24.90 -5.53 -25.17
C PHE A 221 -25.07 -5.70 -23.66
N VAL A 222 -24.11 -5.15 -22.94
CA VAL A 222 -24.03 -5.23 -21.48
C VAL A 222 -24.20 -3.87 -20.84
N LYS A 223 -24.71 -3.87 -19.60
CA LYS A 223 -24.89 -2.70 -18.76
C LYS A 223 -24.09 -2.86 -17.49
N PHE A 224 -23.35 -1.82 -17.13
CA PHE A 224 -22.70 -1.68 -15.83
C PHE A 224 -23.69 -1.02 -14.88
N VAL A 225 -24.12 -1.71 -13.84
CA VAL A 225 -25.28 -1.32 -13.04
C VAL A 225 -25.03 -0.04 -12.25
N ALA A 226 -23.86 0.09 -11.58
CA ALA A 226 -23.54 1.25 -10.76
C ALA A 226 -23.40 2.55 -11.57
N THR A 227 -22.81 2.46 -12.77
CA THR A 227 -22.65 3.63 -13.64
C THR A 227 -23.81 3.84 -14.60
N SER A 228 -24.71 2.85 -14.70
CA SER A 228 -25.85 2.83 -15.66
C SER A 228 -25.44 2.99 -17.12
N LYS A 229 -24.18 2.71 -17.45
CA LYS A 229 -23.63 2.80 -18.80
C LYS A 229 -23.79 1.48 -19.55
N GLU A 230 -24.04 1.59 -20.85
CA GLU A 230 -24.24 0.46 -21.75
C GLU A 230 -23.09 0.37 -22.73
N TYR A 231 -22.58 -0.85 -22.94
CA TYR A 231 -21.43 -1.10 -23.81
C TYR A 231 -21.64 -2.37 -24.62
N HIS A 232 -20.91 -2.45 -25.71
CA HIS A 232 -20.78 -3.66 -26.52
C HIS A 232 -19.62 -4.50 -26.01
N ALA A 233 -19.82 -5.80 -25.84
CA ALA A 233 -18.77 -6.75 -25.44
C ALA A 233 -17.94 -7.13 -26.67
N ASP A 234 -16.98 -6.28 -27.05
CA ASP A 234 -16.16 -6.47 -28.24
C ASP A 234 -15.36 -7.78 -28.17
N GLU A 235 -14.85 -8.10 -26.99
CA GLU A 235 -14.13 -9.34 -26.72
C GLU A 235 -14.39 -9.78 -25.27
N ILE A 236 -14.60 -11.08 -25.10
CA ILE A 236 -14.60 -11.75 -23.79
C ILE A 236 -13.62 -12.92 -23.83
N GLY A 237 -13.09 -13.30 -22.69
CA GLY A 237 -12.17 -14.43 -22.63
C GLY A 237 -11.74 -14.80 -21.22
N VAL A 238 -10.80 -15.73 -21.14
CA VAL A 238 -10.19 -16.18 -19.90
C VAL A 238 -8.73 -15.76 -19.84
N LEU A 239 -8.23 -15.60 -18.64
CA LEU A 239 -6.84 -15.22 -18.37
C LEU A 239 -6.02 -16.51 -18.25
N LYS A 240 -5.10 -16.71 -19.19
CA LYS A 240 -3.97 -17.62 -19.09
C LYS A 240 -2.73 -16.75 -18.87
N LEU A 241 -1.54 -17.15 -19.28
CA LEU A 241 -0.41 -16.20 -19.33
C LEU A 241 -0.77 -15.00 -20.21
N ASP A 242 -1.38 -15.28 -21.37
CA ASP A 242 -1.96 -14.27 -22.23
C ASP A 242 -3.49 -14.34 -22.18
N MET A 243 -4.15 -13.25 -22.58
CA MET A 243 -5.59 -13.21 -22.75
C MET A 243 -6.02 -14.22 -23.84
N SER A 244 -6.92 -15.13 -23.47
CA SER A 244 -7.43 -16.16 -24.37
C SER A 244 -8.90 -15.90 -24.70
N PRO A 245 -9.22 -15.33 -25.88
CA PRO A 245 -10.59 -15.05 -26.28
C PRO A 245 -11.50 -16.27 -26.27
N ARG A 246 -12.75 -16.08 -25.88
CA ARG A 246 -13.82 -17.09 -25.87
C ARG A 246 -15.06 -16.52 -26.52
N LYS A 247 -15.87 -17.39 -27.12
CA LYS A 247 -17.16 -16.99 -27.70
C LYS A 247 -18.24 -16.82 -26.64
N GLU A 248 -18.11 -17.57 -25.55
CA GLU A 248 -19.12 -17.64 -24.49
C GLU A 248 -18.46 -18.00 -23.17
N LEU A 249 -18.93 -17.37 -22.08
CA LEU A 249 -18.59 -17.69 -20.69
C LEU A 249 -19.88 -17.77 -19.88
N SER A 250 -19.98 -18.73 -18.97
CA SER A 250 -21.18 -19.01 -18.16
C SER A 250 -20.91 -18.92 -16.66
N ALA A 251 -21.95 -19.00 -15.86
CA ALA A 251 -21.88 -18.98 -14.40
C ALA A 251 -20.74 -19.85 -13.85
N GLY A 252 -19.99 -19.30 -12.89
CA GLY A 252 -18.81 -19.89 -12.29
C GLY A 252 -17.48 -19.59 -12.98
N ASN A 253 -17.48 -19.06 -14.21
CA ASN A 253 -16.24 -18.69 -14.89
C ASN A 253 -15.69 -17.35 -14.36
N VAL A 254 -14.36 -17.28 -14.29
CA VAL A 254 -13.58 -16.06 -14.14
C VAL A 254 -13.04 -15.69 -15.53
N GLY A 255 -13.15 -14.42 -15.90
CA GLY A 255 -12.74 -13.97 -17.22
C GLY A 255 -12.57 -12.46 -17.32
N TYR A 256 -12.41 -11.99 -18.54
CA TYR A 256 -12.28 -10.58 -18.86
C TYR A 256 -13.25 -10.14 -19.93
N ILE A 257 -13.54 -8.83 -19.96
CA ILE A 257 -14.30 -8.15 -21.01
C ILE A 257 -13.55 -6.93 -21.51
N ILE A 258 -13.57 -6.72 -22.81
CA ILE A 258 -13.09 -5.52 -23.50
C ILE A 258 -14.27 -4.89 -24.21
N SER A 259 -14.50 -3.61 -23.93
CA SER A 259 -15.65 -2.85 -24.45
C SER A 259 -15.25 -1.44 -24.92
N GLY A 260 -13.95 -1.23 -25.22
CA GLY A 260 -13.45 0.05 -25.73
C GLY A 260 -13.57 1.25 -24.75
N ILE A 261 -13.79 1.00 -23.48
CA ILE A 261 -13.98 2.03 -22.45
C ILE A 261 -12.64 2.72 -22.17
N LYS A 262 -12.60 4.06 -22.18
CA LYS A 262 -11.37 4.85 -22.04
C LYS A 262 -11.26 5.58 -20.71
N THR A 263 -12.31 5.63 -19.92
CA THR A 263 -12.42 6.44 -18.71
C THR A 263 -12.65 5.55 -17.49
N SER A 264 -11.76 5.58 -16.50
CA SER A 264 -11.87 4.75 -15.27
C SER A 264 -13.17 5.00 -14.48
N LYS A 265 -13.71 6.20 -14.54
CA LYS A 265 -14.99 6.55 -13.88
C LYS A 265 -16.20 5.76 -14.41
N GLU A 266 -16.07 5.12 -15.57
CA GLU A 266 -17.15 4.35 -16.20
C GLU A 266 -17.11 2.86 -15.83
N VAL A 267 -15.98 2.37 -15.29
CA VAL A 267 -15.82 1.00 -14.78
C VAL A 267 -15.41 1.07 -13.31
N LYS A 268 -16.33 0.71 -12.44
CA LYS A 268 -16.03 0.63 -11.00
C LYS A 268 -15.78 -0.82 -10.61
N VAL A 269 -14.72 -1.05 -9.86
CA VAL A 269 -14.51 -2.35 -9.22
C VAL A 269 -15.59 -2.55 -8.16
N GLY A 270 -16.18 -3.75 -8.11
CA GLY A 270 -17.37 -4.03 -7.31
C GLY A 270 -18.70 -3.80 -8.06
N ASP A 271 -18.66 -3.29 -9.30
CA ASP A 271 -19.87 -3.14 -10.11
C ASP A 271 -20.36 -4.49 -10.67
N THR A 272 -21.62 -4.54 -11.00
CA THR A 272 -22.27 -5.70 -11.61
C THR A 272 -22.47 -5.47 -13.10
N ILE A 273 -22.03 -6.43 -13.92
CA ILE A 273 -22.33 -6.47 -15.35
C ILE A 273 -23.60 -7.30 -15.54
N THR A 274 -24.55 -6.78 -16.31
CA THR A 274 -25.78 -7.46 -16.72
C THR A 274 -26.08 -7.22 -18.21
N HIS A 275 -27.01 -7.98 -18.79
CA HIS A 275 -27.47 -7.71 -20.17
C HIS A 275 -28.40 -6.52 -20.22
N VAL A 276 -28.32 -5.72 -21.31
CA VAL A 276 -29.25 -4.63 -21.57
C VAL A 276 -30.66 -5.16 -21.84
N ALA A 277 -30.77 -6.24 -22.63
CA ALA A 277 -32.06 -6.82 -23.03
C ALA A 277 -32.78 -7.58 -21.89
N LYS A 278 -32.03 -8.19 -20.96
CA LYS A 278 -32.56 -8.97 -19.83
C LYS A 278 -31.75 -8.63 -18.57
N PRO A 279 -31.97 -7.43 -18.00
CA PRO A 279 -31.20 -7.02 -16.82
C PRO A 279 -31.53 -7.87 -15.60
N CYS A 280 -30.57 -8.01 -14.69
CA CYS A 280 -30.80 -8.66 -13.40
C CYS A 280 -31.64 -7.74 -12.47
N ASP A 281 -32.42 -8.37 -11.58
CA ASP A 281 -33.28 -7.64 -10.65
C ASP A 281 -32.51 -6.91 -9.55
N LYS A 282 -31.36 -7.46 -9.14
CA LYS A 282 -30.47 -6.90 -8.10
C LYS A 282 -29.03 -6.94 -8.55
N ALA A 283 -28.29 -5.87 -8.25
CA ALA A 283 -26.85 -5.90 -8.33
C ALA A 283 -26.27 -6.88 -7.28
N ILE A 284 -25.10 -7.43 -7.58
CA ILE A 284 -24.30 -8.16 -6.58
C ILE A 284 -23.85 -7.11 -5.55
N GLU A 285 -23.81 -7.49 -4.28
CA GLU A 285 -23.26 -6.63 -3.24
C GLU A 285 -21.80 -6.31 -3.58
N GLY A 286 -21.53 -5.02 -3.80
CA GLY A 286 -20.22 -4.54 -4.26
C GLY A 286 -19.26 -4.35 -3.09
N PHE A 287 -18.05 -3.92 -3.42
CA PHE A 287 -17.04 -3.59 -2.41
C PHE A 287 -17.27 -2.20 -1.84
N GLU A 288 -16.89 -1.99 -0.59
CA GLU A 288 -16.82 -0.66 0.00
C GLU A 288 -15.83 0.23 -0.76
N GLU A 289 -16.13 1.52 -0.87
CA GLU A 289 -15.18 2.47 -1.47
C GLU A 289 -13.96 2.60 -0.57
N VAL A 290 -12.79 2.44 -1.18
CA VAL A 290 -11.51 2.58 -0.48
C VAL A 290 -11.28 4.04 -0.14
N LYS A 291 -11.06 4.32 1.15
CA LYS A 291 -10.68 5.64 1.61
C LYS A 291 -9.18 5.68 1.82
N PRO A 292 -8.48 6.62 1.17
CA PRO A 292 -7.07 6.83 1.45
C PRO A 292 -6.84 7.13 2.94
N MET A 293 -5.76 6.57 3.49
CA MET A 293 -5.39 6.79 4.88
C MET A 293 -4.20 7.76 5.02
N VAL A 294 -3.36 7.83 3.99
CA VAL A 294 -2.15 8.65 3.96
C VAL A 294 -2.22 9.64 2.81
N PHE A 295 -1.88 10.88 3.07
CA PHE A 295 -1.93 11.96 2.08
C PHE A 295 -0.58 12.65 1.97
N ALA A 296 -0.09 12.84 0.75
CA ALA A 296 1.11 13.64 0.46
C ALA A 296 0.90 14.53 -0.76
N GLY A 297 1.58 15.67 -0.78
CA GLY A 297 1.69 16.48 -1.98
C GLY A 297 2.73 15.87 -2.91
N VAL A 298 2.42 15.77 -4.19
CA VAL A 298 3.31 15.29 -5.26
C VAL A 298 3.52 16.41 -6.25
N TYR A 299 4.76 16.85 -6.42
CA TYR A 299 5.14 17.99 -7.23
C TYR A 299 6.17 17.59 -8.27
N PRO A 300 6.09 18.09 -9.51
CA PRO A 300 7.15 17.88 -10.48
C PRO A 300 8.41 18.63 -10.08
N ILE A 301 9.59 18.18 -10.50
CA ILE A 301 10.84 18.90 -10.28
C ILE A 301 10.84 20.20 -11.06
N GLU A 302 10.47 20.15 -12.33
CA GLU A 302 10.33 21.30 -13.20
C GLU A 302 8.86 21.73 -13.27
N THR A 303 8.59 23.01 -13.05
CA THR A 303 7.21 23.54 -13.01
C THR A 303 6.46 23.32 -14.33
N GLU A 304 7.20 23.25 -15.46
CA GLU A 304 6.66 23.01 -16.79
C GLU A 304 6.05 21.61 -16.95
N ASP A 305 6.47 20.65 -16.13
CA ASP A 305 6.01 19.26 -16.16
C ASP A 305 4.67 19.02 -15.42
N TYR A 306 4.01 20.06 -14.93
CA TYR A 306 2.74 19.92 -14.23
C TYR A 306 1.67 19.16 -15.01
N GLU A 307 1.47 19.48 -16.29
CA GLU A 307 0.49 18.79 -17.13
C GLU A 307 0.92 17.35 -17.47
N ASN A 308 2.22 17.09 -17.60
CA ASN A 308 2.76 15.75 -17.78
C ASN A 308 2.53 14.89 -16.52
N LEU A 309 2.77 15.46 -15.33
CA LEU A 309 2.48 14.80 -14.06
C LEU A 309 0.99 14.47 -13.91
N ARG A 310 0.12 15.43 -14.27
CA ARG A 310 -1.33 15.20 -14.27
C ARG A 310 -1.72 14.01 -15.14
N ALA A 311 -1.26 14.00 -16.40
CA ALA A 311 -1.53 12.91 -17.34
C ALA A 311 -1.00 11.55 -16.84
N SER A 312 0.16 11.55 -16.17
CA SER A 312 0.76 10.35 -15.57
C SER A 312 -0.07 9.82 -14.39
N LEU A 313 -0.51 10.71 -13.49
CA LEU A 313 -1.39 10.35 -12.37
C LEU A 313 -2.75 9.84 -12.86
N GLU A 314 -3.34 10.45 -13.90
CA GLU A 314 -4.58 9.98 -14.53
C GLU A 314 -4.42 8.55 -15.08
N LYS A 315 -3.30 8.25 -15.74
CA LYS A 315 -3.00 6.91 -16.24
C LYS A 315 -2.76 5.91 -15.13
N LEU A 316 -2.04 6.29 -14.06
CA LEU A 316 -1.86 5.42 -12.90
C LEU A 316 -3.19 5.09 -12.23
N GLN A 317 -4.07 6.08 -12.06
CA GLN A 317 -5.40 5.90 -11.47
C GLN A 317 -6.29 4.94 -12.28
N LEU A 318 -6.05 4.79 -13.58
CA LEU A 318 -6.75 3.79 -14.42
C LEU A 318 -6.41 2.35 -13.98
N ASN A 319 -5.19 2.13 -13.49
CA ASN A 319 -4.69 0.83 -13.06
C ASN A 319 -4.73 0.64 -11.54
N ASP A 320 -4.98 1.71 -10.81
CA ASP A 320 -4.98 1.74 -9.34
C ASP A 320 -6.13 2.61 -8.84
N ALA A 321 -7.26 1.97 -8.63
CA ALA A 321 -8.50 2.64 -8.20
C ALA A 321 -8.40 3.23 -6.77
N SER A 322 -7.39 2.86 -5.98
CA SER A 322 -7.17 3.36 -4.63
C SER A 322 -6.44 4.71 -4.61
N LEU A 323 -5.71 5.03 -5.69
CA LEU A 323 -5.03 6.32 -5.83
C LEU A 323 -6.04 7.44 -6.08
N THR A 324 -6.06 8.43 -5.20
CA THR A 324 -6.84 9.65 -5.39
C THR A 324 -5.90 10.84 -5.52
N PHE A 325 -6.25 11.82 -6.34
CA PHE A 325 -5.48 13.05 -6.45
C PHE A 325 -6.35 14.26 -6.78
N GLN A 326 -5.93 15.41 -6.31
CA GLN A 326 -6.56 16.70 -6.58
C GLN A 326 -5.49 17.78 -6.72
N PRO A 327 -5.73 18.83 -7.54
CA PRO A 327 -4.79 19.93 -7.69
C PRO A 327 -4.45 20.58 -6.35
N GLU A 328 -3.18 20.89 -6.15
CA GLU A 328 -2.67 21.60 -4.99
C GLU A 328 -1.59 22.60 -5.41
N SER A 329 -1.41 23.64 -4.62
CA SER A 329 -0.31 24.59 -4.80
C SER A 329 0.46 24.76 -3.49
N SER A 330 1.78 24.81 -3.59
CA SER A 330 2.70 25.09 -2.51
C SER A 330 3.46 26.39 -2.81
N ALA A 331 3.63 27.23 -1.81
CA ALA A 331 4.42 28.44 -1.96
C ALA A 331 5.91 28.14 -2.25
N ALA A 332 6.39 26.97 -1.78
CA ALA A 332 7.77 26.56 -1.96
C ALA A 332 8.00 25.72 -3.23
N LEU A 333 7.03 24.89 -3.64
CA LEU A 333 7.18 23.90 -4.72
C LEU A 333 6.35 24.21 -5.98
N GLY A 334 5.49 25.24 -5.94
CA GLY A 334 4.64 25.61 -7.06
C GLY A 334 3.38 24.75 -7.17
N PHE A 335 2.97 24.40 -8.40
CA PHE A 335 1.78 23.62 -8.66
C PHE A 335 2.09 22.13 -8.65
N GLY A 336 1.21 21.35 -8.04
CA GLY A 336 1.28 19.90 -7.92
C GLY A 336 -0.07 19.29 -7.58
N PHE A 337 -0.05 18.12 -6.98
CA PHE A 337 -1.26 17.37 -6.62
C PHE A 337 -1.18 16.87 -5.19
N ARG A 338 -2.27 17.00 -4.44
CA ARG A 338 -2.50 16.28 -3.20
C ARG A 338 -2.98 14.88 -3.55
N CYS A 339 -2.14 13.89 -3.28
CA CYS A 339 -2.45 12.48 -3.52
C CYS A 339 -2.84 11.78 -2.23
N GLY A 340 -3.81 10.87 -2.31
CA GLY A 340 -4.21 9.99 -1.23
C GLY A 340 -3.80 8.55 -1.55
N PHE A 341 -3.24 7.87 -0.55
CA PHE A 341 -2.64 6.54 -0.63
C PHE A 341 -3.20 5.63 0.46
N LEU A 342 -3.13 4.31 0.26
CA LEU A 342 -3.52 3.32 1.27
C LEU A 342 -2.56 3.30 2.46
N GLY A 343 -1.27 3.47 2.20
CA GLY A 343 -0.21 3.48 3.19
C GLY A 343 1.10 4.01 2.62
N LEU A 344 2.19 3.89 3.37
CA LEU A 344 3.51 4.35 2.93
C LEU A 344 4.07 3.53 1.77
N LEU A 345 3.96 2.22 1.84
CA LEU A 345 4.46 1.35 0.77
C LEU A 345 3.74 1.65 -0.55
N HIS A 346 2.42 1.87 -0.49
CA HIS A 346 1.66 2.30 -1.66
C HIS A 346 2.17 3.63 -2.21
N MET A 347 2.45 4.63 -1.37
CA MET A 347 3.02 5.92 -1.78
C MET A 347 4.39 5.74 -2.47
N GLU A 348 5.29 4.92 -1.90
CA GLU A 348 6.59 4.63 -2.49
C GLU A 348 6.47 3.94 -3.86
N ILE A 349 5.55 2.98 -3.98
CA ILE A 349 5.29 2.29 -5.24
C ILE A 349 4.78 3.25 -6.31
N VAL A 350 3.82 4.11 -5.99
CA VAL A 350 3.32 5.13 -6.92
C VAL A 350 4.44 6.07 -7.37
N GLN A 351 5.31 6.49 -6.44
CA GLN A 351 6.46 7.34 -6.77
C GLN A 351 7.45 6.64 -7.70
N GLU A 352 7.79 5.37 -7.44
CA GLU A 352 8.68 4.60 -8.31
C GLU A 352 8.06 4.33 -9.69
N ARG A 353 6.76 4.08 -9.74
CA ARG A 353 6.03 3.91 -11.01
C ARG A 353 6.01 5.19 -11.83
N LEU A 354 5.83 6.37 -11.20
CA LEU A 354 5.94 7.66 -11.89
C LEU A 354 7.32 7.84 -12.52
N SER A 355 8.39 7.49 -11.80
CA SER A 355 9.76 7.56 -12.32
C SER A 355 10.01 6.55 -13.44
N ARG A 356 9.66 5.27 -13.26
CA ARG A 356 10.03 4.18 -14.20
C ARG A 356 9.12 4.10 -15.43
N GLU A 357 7.79 4.22 -15.24
CA GLU A 357 6.82 4.03 -16.32
C GLU A 357 6.58 5.32 -17.13
N PHE A 358 6.78 6.49 -16.51
CA PHE A 358 6.44 7.79 -17.12
C PHE A 358 7.62 8.76 -17.21
N ASP A 359 8.82 8.34 -16.79
CA ASP A 359 10.03 9.20 -16.75
C ASP A 359 9.77 10.52 -15.98
N MET A 360 8.95 10.43 -14.91
CA MET A 360 8.48 11.57 -14.15
C MET A 360 9.08 11.57 -12.75
N GLU A 361 10.16 12.33 -12.57
CA GLU A 361 10.75 12.56 -11.26
C GLU A 361 9.92 13.56 -10.45
N VAL A 362 9.56 13.20 -9.22
CA VAL A 362 8.67 14.00 -8.37
C VAL A 362 9.26 14.27 -7.00
N ILE A 363 8.81 15.37 -6.40
CA ILE A 363 9.05 15.70 -4.99
C ILE A 363 7.80 15.38 -4.22
N THR A 364 7.90 14.53 -3.20
CA THR A 364 6.81 14.24 -2.27
C THR A 364 6.99 15.02 -0.96
N THR A 365 5.90 15.58 -0.46
CA THR A 365 5.88 16.22 0.87
C THR A 365 5.82 15.18 1.99
N VAL A 366 5.98 15.63 3.23
CA VAL A 366 5.78 14.77 4.41
C VAL A 366 4.37 14.18 4.38
N PRO A 367 4.22 12.85 4.47
CA PRO A 367 2.91 12.24 4.52
C PRO A 367 2.16 12.64 5.79
N ASN A 368 0.89 12.87 5.63
CA ASN A 368 -0.04 13.21 6.70
C ASN A 368 -1.25 12.28 6.63
N VAL A 369 -1.95 12.16 7.74
CA VAL A 369 -3.24 11.44 7.81
C VAL A 369 -4.40 12.43 7.67
N SER A 370 -5.62 11.93 7.53
CA SER A 370 -6.82 12.76 7.54
C SER A 370 -7.19 13.13 8.98
N TYR A 371 -7.34 14.41 9.26
CA TYR A 371 -7.77 14.91 10.55
C TYR A 371 -9.18 15.50 10.44
N LYS A 372 -10.01 15.30 11.45
CA LYS A 372 -11.29 15.98 11.58
C LYS A 372 -11.12 17.17 12.50
N VAL A 373 -11.41 18.36 11.96
CA VAL A 373 -11.30 19.63 12.68
C VAL A 373 -12.69 20.17 12.92
N TYR A 374 -13.02 20.41 14.18
CA TYR A 374 -14.29 20.97 14.61
C TYR A 374 -14.10 22.44 14.95
N ASP A 375 -14.95 23.29 14.37
CA ASP A 375 -15.01 24.70 14.75
C ASP A 375 -15.87 24.91 16.00
N LYS A 376 -15.77 26.10 16.61
CA LYS A 376 -16.57 26.49 17.78
C LYS A 376 -18.08 26.57 17.53
N LYS A 377 -18.52 26.39 16.27
CA LYS A 377 -19.92 26.31 15.88
C LYS A 377 -20.39 24.87 15.69
N GLY A 378 -19.50 23.90 15.85
CA GLY A 378 -19.80 22.48 15.69
C GLY A 378 -19.73 21.97 14.24
N ASN A 379 -19.24 22.77 13.29
CA ASN A 379 -19.04 22.29 11.93
C ASN A 379 -17.73 21.48 11.85
N MET A 380 -17.81 20.31 11.21
CA MET A 380 -16.66 19.43 10.96
C MET A 380 -16.10 19.69 9.57
N SER A 381 -14.78 19.78 9.48
CA SER A 381 -14.03 19.79 8.22
C SER A 381 -12.89 18.77 8.25
N GLU A 382 -12.68 18.08 7.13
CA GLU A 382 -11.54 17.18 6.99
C GLU A 382 -10.32 17.95 6.48
N VAL A 383 -9.18 17.77 7.14
CA VAL A 383 -7.92 18.42 6.81
C VAL A 383 -6.85 17.36 6.54
N HIS A 384 -6.36 17.31 5.30
CA HIS A 384 -5.30 16.40 4.86
C HIS A 384 -3.95 17.10 4.71
N ASN A 385 -3.93 18.42 4.74
CA ASN A 385 -2.74 19.25 4.60
C ASN A 385 -2.62 20.19 5.79
N PRO A 386 -1.49 20.20 6.51
CA PRO A 386 -1.27 21.15 7.62
C PRO A 386 -1.47 22.63 7.22
N SER A 387 -1.21 22.99 5.96
CA SER A 387 -1.43 24.35 5.46
C SER A 387 -2.90 24.73 5.36
N GLY A 388 -3.80 23.75 5.25
CA GLY A 388 -5.24 23.96 5.23
C GLY A 388 -5.89 24.04 6.62
N LEU A 389 -5.09 23.96 7.71
CA LEU A 389 -5.63 24.06 9.06
C LEU A 389 -6.18 25.48 9.31
N PRO A 390 -7.44 25.64 9.75
CA PRO A 390 -7.99 26.92 10.13
C PRO A 390 -7.21 27.60 11.25
N ASP A 391 -7.44 28.90 11.47
CA ASP A 391 -6.85 29.60 12.60
C ASP A 391 -7.19 28.91 13.92
N LEU A 392 -6.18 28.68 14.76
CA LEU A 392 -6.32 27.98 16.05
C LEU A 392 -7.39 28.62 16.96
N THR A 393 -7.64 29.91 16.78
CA THR A 393 -8.68 30.63 17.55
C THR A 393 -10.10 30.22 17.19
N LEU A 394 -10.32 29.65 16.00
CA LEU A 394 -11.60 29.20 15.47
C LEU A 394 -11.85 27.71 15.76
N ILE A 395 -10.80 26.96 16.07
CA ILE A 395 -10.87 25.52 16.33
C ILE A 395 -11.36 25.30 17.77
N ASP A 396 -12.30 24.36 17.93
CA ASP A 396 -12.72 23.82 19.21
C ASP A 396 -11.83 22.64 19.59
N HIS A 397 -11.81 21.59 18.79
CA HIS A 397 -10.93 20.43 18.95
C HIS A 397 -10.57 19.79 17.61
N ILE A 398 -9.58 18.93 17.64
CA ILE A 398 -9.11 18.14 16.48
C ILE A 398 -9.15 16.67 16.87
N GLU A 399 -9.76 15.86 16.00
CA GLU A 399 -9.71 14.40 16.10
C GLU A 399 -8.70 13.83 15.10
N GLU A 400 -7.89 12.87 15.57
CA GLU A 400 -6.98 12.09 14.75
C GLU A 400 -7.46 10.65 14.57
N PRO A 401 -7.15 10.00 13.43
CA PRO A 401 -7.51 8.61 13.19
C PRO A 401 -6.68 7.68 14.07
N TYR A 402 -7.37 6.78 14.77
CA TYR A 402 -6.79 5.67 15.51
C TYR A 402 -6.96 4.37 14.76
N ILE A 403 -5.94 3.55 14.82
CA ILE A 403 -5.95 2.20 14.29
C ILE A 403 -5.95 1.20 15.44
N ARG A 404 -6.54 0.03 15.18
CA ARG A 404 -6.33 -1.15 16.01
C ARG A 404 -5.25 -1.99 15.34
N ALA A 405 -4.12 -2.12 16.01
CA ALA A 405 -2.93 -2.77 15.52
C ALA A 405 -2.69 -4.09 16.25
N SER A 406 -2.43 -5.17 15.50
CA SER A 406 -1.98 -6.46 16.01
C SER A 406 -0.48 -6.62 15.75
N VAL A 407 0.26 -6.92 16.79
CA VAL A 407 1.70 -7.25 16.74
C VAL A 407 1.89 -8.66 17.22
N ILE A 408 2.35 -9.56 16.34
CA ILE A 408 2.71 -10.93 16.72
C ILE A 408 4.23 -11.05 16.80
N THR A 409 4.74 -11.55 17.92
CA THR A 409 6.18 -11.67 18.16
C THR A 409 6.52 -12.82 19.10
N GLN A 410 7.81 -13.12 19.23
CA GLN A 410 8.32 -14.04 20.26
C GLN A 410 8.40 -13.33 21.61
N ALA A 411 8.27 -14.11 22.69
CA ALA A 411 8.24 -13.60 24.06
C ALA A 411 9.45 -12.71 24.42
N ASP A 412 10.62 -12.98 23.85
CA ASP A 412 11.87 -12.24 24.11
C ASP A 412 11.82 -10.77 23.67
N TYR A 413 10.94 -10.43 22.71
CA TYR A 413 10.83 -9.08 22.16
C TYR A 413 9.67 -8.25 22.70
N ILE A 414 8.85 -8.80 23.60
CA ILE A 414 7.67 -8.13 24.18
C ILE A 414 8.04 -6.79 24.81
N GLY A 415 9.05 -6.77 25.67
CA GLY A 415 9.48 -5.56 26.40
C GLY A 415 9.88 -4.41 25.47
N PRO A 416 10.81 -4.62 24.53
CA PRO A 416 11.18 -3.61 23.53
C PRO A 416 10.00 -3.14 22.66
N ILE A 417 9.12 -4.04 22.22
CA ILE A 417 7.95 -3.69 21.40
C ILE A 417 6.93 -2.89 22.22
N MET A 418 6.66 -3.30 23.47
CA MET A 418 5.81 -2.55 24.38
C MET A 418 6.33 -1.11 24.55
N THR A 419 7.64 -0.95 24.76
CA THR A 419 8.27 0.37 24.89
C THR A 419 8.10 1.20 23.62
N LEU A 420 8.26 0.60 22.44
CA LEU A 420 8.04 1.26 21.16
C LEU A 420 6.59 1.73 21.01
N CYS A 421 5.61 0.84 21.21
CA CYS A 421 4.19 1.14 21.04
C CYS A 421 3.71 2.21 22.03
N LEU A 422 4.06 2.11 23.30
CA LEU A 422 3.74 3.12 24.30
C LEU A 422 4.42 4.46 24.00
N GLY A 423 5.65 4.44 23.51
CA GLY A 423 6.37 5.65 23.06
C GLY A 423 5.73 6.34 21.83
N LYS A 424 4.90 5.63 21.11
CA LYS A 424 4.08 6.11 19.99
C LYS A 424 2.61 6.36 20.38
N ARG A 425 2.35 6.63 21.65
CA ARG A 425 1.02 6.88 22.23
C ARG A 425 0.04 5.71 22.08
N GLY A 426 0.56 4.50 21.89
CA GLY A 426 -0.25 3.28 21.81
C GLY A 426 -0.82 2.91 23.18
N GLU A 427 -2.06 2.44 23.19
CA GLU A 427 -2.77 1.90 24.35
C GLU A 427 -2.91 0.39 24.18
N LEU A 428 -2.38 -0.40 25.13
CA LEU A 428 -2.52 -1.85 25.08
C LEU A 428 -3.97 -2.24 25.36
N VAL A 429 -4.61 -2.90 24.40
CA VAL A 429 -5.99 -3.39 24.53
C VAL A 429 -6.01 -4.84 25.04
N LYS A 430 -5.17 -5.69 24.45
CA LYS A 430 -5.13 -7.12 24.73
C LYS A 430 -3.73 -7.69 24.53
N GLN A 431 -3.41 -8.72 25.29
CA GLN A 431 -2.19 -9.48 25.16
C GLN A 431 -2.50 -10.94 25.45
N GLU A 432 -2.16 -11.83 24.51
CA GLU A 432 -2.41 -13.26 24.68
C GLU A 432 -1.34 -14.11 23.97
N TYR A 433 -1.12 -15.32 24.47
CA TYR A 433 -0.30 -16.31 23.81
C TYR A 433 -1.13 -16.99 22.71
N ILE A 434 -0.57 -17.04 21.49
CA ILE A 434 -1.19 -17.76 20.38
C ILE A 434 -0.83 -19.24 20.48
N SER A 435 0.47 -19.55 20.54
CA SER A 435 1.00 -20.91 20.68
C SER A 435 2.48 -20.87 21.07
N GLY A 436 2.91 -21.78 21.93
CA GLY A 436 4.30 -21.93 22.33
C GLY A 436 4.93 -20.64 22.89
N ASN A 437 5.93 -20.09 22.21
CA ASN A 437 6.66 -18.86 22.60
C ASN A 437 6.16 -17.61 21.85
N ARG A 438 5.01 -17.67 21.16
CA ARG A 438 4.46 -16.55 20.39
C ARG A 438 3.33 -15.85 21.11
N MET A 439 3.37 -14.54 21.05
CA MET A 439 2.38 -13.65 21.67
C MET A 439 1.82 -12.67 20.67
N GLU A 440 0.51 -12.47 20.74
CA GLU A 440 -0.19 -11.36 20.09
C GLU A 440 -0.39 -10.24 21.11
N MET A 441 -0.10 -9.03 20.67
CA MET A 441 -0.40 -7.79 21.39
C MET A 441 -1.26 -6.90 20.52
N ILE A 442 -2.42 -6.51 21.02
CA ILE A 442 -3.35 -5.61 20.32
C ILE A 442 -3.25 -4.23 20.97
N PHE A 443 -2.99 -3.22 20.14
CA PHE A 443 -2.90 -1.83 20.55
C PHE A 443 -3.89 -0.96 19.79
N ASP A 444 -4.46 0.03 20.46
CA ASP A 444 -5.06 1.19 19.80
C ASP A 444 -3.98 2.27 19.69
N MET A 445 -3.70 2.74 18.47
CA MET A 445 -2.60 3.67 18.19
C MET A 445 -3.01 4.76 17.22
N PRO A 446 -2.52 6.01 17.39
CA PRO A 446 -2.75 7.05 16.38
C PRO A 446 -2.03 6.70 15.08
N LEU A 447 -2.75 6.73 13.97
CA LEU A 447 -2.20 6.40 12.65
C LEU A 447 -1.00 7.30 12.28
N GLY A 448 -1.06 8.58 12.62
CA GLY A 448 0.01 9.55 12.33
C GLY A 448 1.36 9.22 12.98
N GLU A 449 1.38 8.48 14.09
CA GLU A 449 2.62 8.06 14.76
C GLU A 449 3.27 6.83 14.11
N ILE A 450 2.52 6.11 13.27
CA ILE A 450 2.96 4.85 12.63
C ILE A 450 3.52 5.11 11.25
N VAL A 451 2.92 6.06 10.52
CA VAL A 451 3.18 6.33 9.11
C VAL A 451 4.66 6.58 8.79
N ILE A 452 5.47 7.12 9.70
CA ILE A 452 6.81 7.59 9.32
C ILE A 452 7.92 6.53 9.54
N ASP A 453 8.05 5.93 10.70
CA ASP A 453 9.23 5.12 11.05
C ASP A 453 8.94 3.87 11.89
N PHE A 454 7.67 3.62 12.19
CA PHE A 454 7.28 2.58 13.13
C PHE A 454 7.65 1.17 12.66
N TYR A 455 7.38 0.85 11.39
CA TYR A 455 7.59 -0.50 10.85
C TYR A 455 9.08 -0.86 10.80
N ASP A 456 9.93 0.07 10.38
CA ASP A 456 11.39 -0.14 10.35
C ASP A 456 11.96 -0.34 11.77
N LYS A 457 11.47 0.45 12.73
CA LYS A 457 11.84 0.29 14.14
C LYS A 457 11.36 -1.03 14.71
N LEU A 458 10.11 -1.42 14.41
CA LEU A 458 9.56 -2.70 14.85
C LEU A 458 10.41 -3.87 14.34
N LYS A 459 10.73 -3.88 13.04
CA LYS A 459 11.61 -4.87 12.43
C LYS A 459 12.99 -4.90 13.08
N SER A 460 13.59 -3.73 13.29
CA SER A 460 14.93 -3.61 13.88
C SER A 460 14.99 -4.16 15.31
N ILE A 461 14.08 -3.75 16.20
CA ILE A 461 14.09 -4.17 17.61
C ILE A 461 13.71 -5.64 17.80
N SER A 462 12.93 -6.20 16.89
CA SER A 462 12.52 -7.60 16.90
C SER A 462 13.43 -8.50 16.06
N LYS A 463 14.48 -7.95 15.44
CA LYS A 463 15.36 -8.67 14.49
C LYS A 463 14.58 -9.36 13.36
N GLY A 464 13.45 -8.78 12.94
CA GLY A 464 12.57 -9.33 11.92
C GLY A 464 11.56 -10.37 12.43
N TYR A 465 11.52 -10.67 13.73
CA TYR A 465 10.60 -11.67 14.30
C TYR A 465 9.21 -11.12 14.65
N ALA A 466 8.99 -9.81 14.58
CA ALA A 466 7.67 -9.23 14.77
C ALA A 466 6.98 -8.99 13.43
N SER A 467 5.73 -9.43 13.34
CA SER A 467 4.81 -9.04 12.29
C SER A 467 3.82 -8.00 12.80
N PHE A 468 3.30 -7.19 11.90
CA PHE A 468 2.44 -6.06 12.19
C PHE A 468 1.31 -5.99 11.16
N ASP A 469 0.09 -5.85 11.67
CA ASP A 469 -1.09 -5.60 10.86
C ASP A 469 -2.01 -4.61 11.58
N TYR A 470 -2.83 -3.87 10.84
CA TYR A 470 -3.71 -2.88 11.42
C TYR A 470 -4.93 -2.58 10.54
N HIS A 471 -5.97 -2.08 11.17
CA HIS A 471 -7.14 -1.52 10.50
C HIS A 471 -7.58 -0.22 11.18
N LEU A 472 -8.22 0.65 10.42
CA LEU A 472 -8.79 1.88 10.96
C LEU A 472 -9.88 1.52 11.98
N HIS A 473 -9.83 2.13 13.16
CA HIS A 473 -10.74 1.82 14.24
C HIS A 473 -11.74 2.95 14.50
N ASP A 474 -11.25 4.10 14.97
CA ASP A 474 -12.07 5.27 15.32
C ASP A 474 -11.30 6.58 15.11
N PHE A 475 -11.94 7.69 15.44
CA PHE A 475 -11.31 9.01 15.55
C PHE A 475 -11.40 9.48 17.00
N ARG A 476 -10.29 9.98 17.54
CA ARG A 476 -10.21 10.44 18.94
C ARG A 476 -9.68 11.85 19.01
N GLU A 477 -10.25 12.64 19.94
CA GLU A 477 -9.74 13.99 20.23
C GLU A 477 -8.29 13.94 20.67
N SER A 478 -7.47 14.83 20.13
CA SER A 478 -6.04 14.91 20.43
C SER A 478 -5.50 16.33 20.42
N LYS A 479 -4.51 16.58 21.28
CA LYS A 479 -3.82 17.88 21.37
C LYS A 479 -2.81 18.06 20.26
N LEU A 480 -3.30 18.19 19.04
CA LEU A 480 -2.47 18.37 17.85
C LEU A 480 -2.13 19.84 17.63
N ILE A 481 -0.93 20.07 17.16
CA ILE A 481 -0.42 21.39 16.79
C ILE A 481 0.27 21.35 15.43
N LYS A 482 0.19 22.47 14.72
CA LYS A 482 0.93 22.66 13.48
C LYS A 482 2.37 23.03 13.82
N LEU A 483 3.30 22.25 13.27
CA LEU A 483 4.74 22.51 13.32
C LEU A 483 5.19 22.99 11.94
N ASP A 484 5.68 24.24 11.89
CA ASP A 484 6.21 24.83 10.67
C ASP A 484 7.74 24.81 10.68
N ILE A 485 8.33 24.53 9.51
CA ILE A 485 9.77 24.66 9.29
C ILE A 485 10.05 25.95 8.54
N LEU A 486 10.94 26.76 9.11
CA LEU A 486 11.34 28.04 8.54
C LEU A 486 12.80 27.97 8.07
N LEU A 487 13.04 28.40 6.84
CA LEU A 487 14.38 28.60 6.30
C LEU A 487 14.63 30.12 6.17
N ASN A 488 15.59 30.61 6.94
CA ASN A 488 15.87 32.05 7.03
C ASN A 488 14.68 32.94 7.44
N GLY A 489 13.69 32.37 8.11
CA GLY A 489 12.47 33.07 8.55
C GLY A 489 11.29 32.91 7.59
N GLU A 490 11.47 32.30 6.43
CA GLU A 490 10.41 31.97 5.48
C GLU A 490 9.89 30.54 5.72
N SER A 491 8.58 30.35 5.81
CA SER A 491 7.96 29.05 6.03
C SER A 491 8.02 28.21 4.77
N VAL A 492 8.42 26.95 4.93
CA VAL A 492 8.40 25.94 3.87
C VAL A 492 7.20 25.03 4.15
N ASP A 493 6.08 25.32 3.50
CA ASP A 493 4.80 24.64 3.68
C ASP A 493 4.87 23.13 3.41
N ALA A 494 5.69 22.72 2.45
CA ALA A 494 5.95 21.32 2.11
C ALA A 494 6.60 20.50 3.26
N LEU A 495 7.21 21.15 4.24
CA LEU A 495 7.81 20.55 5.43
C LEU A 495 6.95 20.74 6.69
N SER A 496 5.81 21.41 6.58
CA SER A 496 4.87 21.56 7.70
C SER A 496 4.17 20.23 8.01
N THR A 497 3.95 19.97 9.30
CA THR A 497 3.27 18.74 9.76
C THR A 497 2.40 19.02 10.97
N LEU A 498 1.38 18.17 11.17
CA LEU A 498 0.62 18.14 12.41
C LEU A 498 1.25 17.08 13.34
N THR A 499 1.52 17.47 14.57
CA THR A 499 2.13 16.58 15.58
C THR A 499 1.49 16.81 16.93
N HIS A 500 1.54 15.77 17.78
CA HIS A 500 1.07 15.90 19.16
C HIS A 500 1.93 16.89 19.94
N PHE A 501 1.30 17.71 20.78
CA PHE A 501 1.95 18.77 21.55
C PHE A 501 3.19 18.28 22.31
N ASP A 502 3.08 17.13 23.00
CA ASP A 502 4.17 16.61 23.83
C ASP A 502 5.40 16.17 23.02
N ASN A 503 5.20 15.75 21.76
CA ASN A 503 6.27 15.31 20.86
C ASN A 503 6.88 16.44 20.03
N SER A 504 6.22 17.59 19.96
CA SER A 504 6.54 18.67 19.03
C SER A 504 7.97 19.19 19.12
N VAL A 505 8.48 19.41 20.35
CA VAL A 505 9.83 19.95 20.56
C VAL A 505 10.89 18.93 20.13
N ARG A 506 10.70 17.65 20.46
CA ARG A 506 11.62 16.58 20.10
C ARG A 506 11.64 16.38 18.59
N PHE A 507 10.48 16.34 17.97
CA PHE A 507 10.31 16.18 16.54
C PHE A 507 10.89 17.36 15.76
N GLY A 508 10.54 18.60 16.15
CA GLY A 508 11.07 19.81 15.52
C GLY A 508 12.59 19.94 15.61
N ARG A 509 13.20 19.51 16.72
CA ARG A 509 14.67 19.50 16.87
C ARG A 509 15.30 18.52 15.89
N ARG A 510 14.82 17.28 15.83
CA ARG A 510 15.33 16.26 14.90
C ARG A 510 15.19 16.69 13.43
N MET A 511 14.05 17.29 13.08
CA MET A 511 13.86 17.85 11.73
C MET A 511 14.93 18.92 11.41
N CYS A 512 15.18 19.86 12.31
CA CYS A 512 16.20 20.88 12.11
C CYS A 512 17.60 20.28 11.99
N GLU A 513 17.95 19.30 12.80
CA GLU A 513 19.23 18.58 12.74
C GLU A 513 19.40 17.86 11.41
N LYS A 514 18.40 17.11 10.96
CA LYS A 514 18.43 16.36 9.69
C LYS A 514 18.51 17.29 8.47
N LEU A 515 17.70 18.34 8.45
CA LEU A 515 17.76 19.34 7.38
C LEU A 515 19.12 20.06 7.32
N LYS A 516 19.76 20.33 8.45
CA LYS A 516 21.12 20.89 8.50
C LYS A 516 22.16 19.97 7.86
N GLU A 517 22.01 18.66 7.98
CA GLU A 517 22.93 17.68 7.37
C GLU A 517 22.75 17.62 5.86
N LEU A 518 21.53 17.74 5.37
CA LEU A 518 21.14 17.47 3.99
C LEU A 518 21.18 18.72 3.10
N ILE A 519 20.85 19.90 3.64
CA ILE A 519 20.89 21.13 2.88
C ILE A 519 22.37 21.54 2.70
N PRO A 520 22.88 21.69 1.45
CA PRO A 520 24.25 22.05 1.21
C PRO A 520 24.56 23.48 1.68
N ARG A 521 25.82 23.69 2.07
CA ARG A 521 26.28 25.01 2.43
C ARG A 521 26.23 25.95 1.23
N GLN A 522 25.56 27.08 1.40
CA GLN A 522 25.47 28.14 0.37
C GLN A 522 26.37 29.35 0.69
N GLN A 523 26.29 30.38 -0.13
CA GLN A 523 27.13 31.60 0.04
C GLN A 523 26.78 32.44 1.28
N PHE A 524 25.65 32.11 1.94
CA PHE A 524 25.14 32.76 3.15
C PHE A 524 24.77 31.73 4.22
N ASP A 525 24.66 32.20 5.47
CA ASP A 525 24.23 31.33 6.57
C ASP A 525 22.73 31.08 6.45
N ILE A 526 22.33 29.80 6.57
CA ILE A 526 20.93 29.39 6.55
C ILE A 526 20.51 29.06 7.98
N ALA A 527 19.50 29.75 8.49
CA ALA A 527 18.85 29.41 9.73
C ALA A 527 17.71 28.43 9.45
N VAL A 528 17.82 27.17 9.94
CA VAL A 528 16.77 26.17 9.92
C VAL A 528 16.06 26.23 11.27
N GLN A 529 14.78 26.50 11.29
CA GLN A 529 14.01 26.72 12.51
C GLN A 529 12.72 25.92 12.47
N ALA A 530 12.35 25.34 13.62
CA ALA A 530 11.03 24.75 13.82
C ALA A 530 10.20 25.68 14.70
N ALA A 531 8.96 25.97 14.30
CA ALA A 531 8.10 26.93 14.98
C ALA A 531 6.69 26.38 15.19
N ILE A 532 6.06 26.79 16.27
CA ILE A 532 4.63 26.58 16.57
C ILE A 532 3.99 27.97 16.57
N GLY A 533 3.25 28.30 15.52
CA GLY A 533 2.79 29.67 15.29
C GLY A 533 3.98 30.64 15.24
N ALA A 534 3.96 31.66 16.09
CA ALA A 534 5.05 32.63 16.16
C ALA A 534 6.26 32.19 17.03
N LYS A 535 6.15 31.08 17.77
CA LYS A 535 7.18 30.65 18.72
C LYS A 535 8.14 29.66 18.09
N ILE A 536 9.41 30.02 17.99
CA ILE A 536 10.50 29.12 17.58
C ILE A 536 10.83 28.18 18.74
N ILE A 537 10.76 26.86 18.49
CA ILE A 537 11.01 25.80 19.48
C ILE A 537 12.36 25.09 19.27
N ALA A 538 12.89 25.12 18.04
CA ALA A 538 14.20 24.58 17.72
C ALA A 538 14.88 25.43 16.63
N ARG A 539 16.21 25.46 16.64
CA ARG A 539 16.99 26.21 15.65
C ARG A 539 18.34 25.55 15.43
N GLU A 540 18.68 25.38 14.17
CA GLU A 540 20.00 24.99 13.69
C GLU A 540 20.51 26.02 12.67
N THR A 541 21.82 26.04 12.45
CA THR A 541 22.41 26.98 11.50
C THR A 541 23.42 26.29 10.60
N ILE A 542 23.19 26.37 9.29
CA ILE A 542 24.12 25.93 8.26
C ILE A 542 25.04 27.10 7.93
N LYS A 543 26.32 26.93 8.24
CA LYS A 543 27.30 28.03 8.02
C LYS A 543 27.60 28.18 6.52
N ALA A 544 27.69 29.42 6.04
CA ALA A 544 28.07 29.73 4.68
C ALA A 544 29.44 29.13 4.29
N VAL A 545 29.61 28.87 2.98
CA VAL A 545 30.93 28.56 2.42
C VAL A 545 31.87 29.75 2.71
N ARG A 546 32.99 29.51 3.38
CA ARG A 546 33.98 30.52 3.68
C ARG A 546 35.12 30.48 2.65
N LYS A 547 35.27 31.56 1.90
CA LYS A 547 36.53 31.84 1.23
C LYS A 547 37.47 32.50 2.25
N ASP A 548 38.67 31.96 2.41
CA ASP A 548 39.67 32.60 3.28
C ASP A 548 40.16 33.89 2.63
N VAL A 549 39.49 35.02 2.96
CA VAL A 549 39.83 36.35 2.43
C VAL A 549 41.07 36.92 3.10
N THR A 550 41.57 36.28 4.16
CA THR A 550 42.75 36.69 4.92
C THR A 550 44.01 35.92 4.55
N ALA A 551 43.90 34.82 3.75
CA ALA A 551 45.03 33.96 3.34
C ALA A 551 46.20 34.75 2.68
N LYS A 552 45.90 35.85 1.98
CA LYS A 552 46.90 36.68 1.32
C LYS A 552 47.42 37.84 2.19
N CYS A 553 46.99 37.94 3.45
CA CYS A 553 47.45 38.95 4.37
C CYS A 553 48.69 38.46 5.13
N TYR A 554 49.86 38.61 4.53
CA TYR A 554 51.16 38.40 5.18
C TYR A 554 51.46 39.56 6.11
N GLY A 555 51.77 39.27 7.38
CA GLY A 555 52.11 40.26 8.41
C GLY A 555 50.95 40.72 9.30
N GLY A 556 51.27 41.30 10.42
CA GLY A 556 50.38 41.58 11.55
C GLY A 556 49.37 42.72 11.40
N ASP A 557 48.94 43.11 10.19
CA ASP A 557 47.94 44.15 10.02
C ASP A 557 46.53 43.65 10.39
N ILE A 558 46.24 43.76 11.68
CA ILE A 558 44.97 43.38 12.31
C ILE A 558 43.82 44.23 11.73
N SER A 559 44.06 45.50 11.42
CA SER A 559 43.06 46.42 10.90
C SER A 559 42.57 46.01 9.52
N ARG A 560 43.49 45.60 8.65
CA ARG A 560 43.18 45.09 7.30
C ARG A 560 42.44 43.78 7.33
N LYS A 561 42.84 42.84 8.19
CA LYS A 561 42.14 41.56 8.39
C LYS A 561 40.71 41.80 8.85
N ARG A 562 40.50 42.68 9.83
CA ARG A 562 39.19 43.04 10.37
C ARG A 562 38.28 43.66 9.30
N LYS A 563 38.82 44.59 8.49
CA LYS A 563 38.09 45.23 7.40
C LYS A 563 37.66 44.25 6.28
N LEU A 564 38.51 43.28 5.95
CA LEU A 564 38.19 42.24 4.99
C LEU A 564 37.10 41.28 5.50
N LEU A 565 37.17 40.90 6.77
CA LEU A 565 36.15 40.08 7.42
C LEU A 565 34.80 40.78 7.53
N GLU A 566 34.80 42.10 7.82
CA GLU A 566 33.57 42.92 7.84
C GLU A 566 32.95 43.04 6.46
N LYS A 567 33.74 43.30 5.40
CA LYS A 567 33.25 43.30 4.03
C LYS A 567 32.64 41.95 3.62
N GLN A 568 33.29 40.87 4.00
CA GLN A 568 32.76 39.51 3.75
C GLN A 568 31.43 39.29 4.48
N LYS A 569 31.32 39.73 5.74
CA LYS A 569 30.08 39.64 6.55
C LYS A 569 28.95 40.49 5.94
N GLN A 570 29.24 41.70 5.47
CA GLN A 570 28.26 42.55 4.80
C GLN A 570 27.81 41.95 3.45
N GLY A 571 28.75 41.41 2.66
CA GLY A 571 28.43 40.70 1.40
C GLY A 571 27.50 39.51 1.62
N LYS A 572 27.78 38.68 2.62
CA LYS A 572 26.93 37.54 2.99
C LYS A 572 25.53 37.98 3.46
N LYS A 573 25.44 39.10 4.21
CA LYS A 573 24.15 39.65 4.65
C LYS A 573 23.30 40.11 3.46
N ARG A 574 23.91 40.74 2.44
CA ARG A 574 23.22 41.12 1.20
C ARG A 574 22.78 39.93 0.37
N MET A 575 23.64 38.91 0.23
CA MET A 575 23.27 37.67 -0.48
C MET A 575 22.11 36.94 0.19
N LYS A 576 22.06 36.92 1.53
CA LYS A 576 20.94 36.36 2.29
C LYS A 576 19.60 37.08 2.04
N GLN A 577 19.64 38.38 1.72
CA GLN A 577 18.44 39.17 1.42
C GLN A 577 17.92 38.99 0.00
N ILE A 578 18.76 38.48 -0.91
CA ILE A 578 18.45 38.37 -2.35
C ILE A 578 18.32 36.93 -2.80
N GLY A 579 19.01 35.98 -2.13
CA GLY A 579 19.01 34.56 -2.51
C GLY A 579 17.95 33.73 -1.78
N SER A 580 17.15 32.97 -2.53
CA SER A 580 16.34 31.91 -2.00
C SER A 580 17.22 30.72 -1.55
N VAL A 581 16.75 29.98 -0.56
CA VAL A 581 17.44 28.76 -0.09
C VAL A 581 17.08 27.59 -1.02
N GLU A 582 18.06 27.04 -1.71
CA GLU A 582 17.90 25.82 -2.47
C GLU A 582 17.82 24.63 -1.52
N VAL A 583 16.71 23.91 -1.57
CA VAL A 583 16.46 22.69 -0.78
C VAL A 583 16.50 21.50 -1.72
N PRO A 584 17.46 20.58 -1.57
CA PRO A 584 17.53 19.41 -2.44
C PRO A 584 16.36 18.43 -2.16
N GLN A 585 15.89 17.73 -3.18
CA GLN A 585 14.82 16.74 -3.10
C GLN A 585 15.04 15.74 -1.94
N LYS A 586 16.27 15.28 -1.76
CA LYS A 586 16.64 14.37 -0.65
C LYS A 586 16.29 14.92 0.73
N ALA A 587 16.22 16.24 0.91
CA ALA A 587 15.87 16.84 2.19
C ALA A 587 14.37 16.67 2.52
N PHE A 588 13.48 16.67 1.52
CA PHE A 588 12.07 16.38 1.72
C PHE A 588 11.83 14.91 2.06
N LEU A 589 12.51 14.00 1.36
CA LEU A 589 12.41 12.56 1.60
C LEU A 589 13.04 12.11 2.94
N ALA A 590 14.13 12.75 3.35
CA ALA A 590 14.86 12.35 4.54
C ALA A 590 14.18 12.79 5.85
N VAL A 591 13.27 13.75 5.79
CA VAL A 591 12.35 14.06 6.91
C VAL A 591 11.42 12.89 7.22
N LEU A 592 11.20 11.99 6.24
CA LEU A 592 10.43 10.76 6.42
C LEU A 592 11.19 9.70 7.24
N LYS A 593 12.51 9.79 7.33
CA LYS A 593 13.40 8.84 8.03
C LYS A 593 14.12 9.56 9.18
N LEU A 594 13.35 10.09 10.12
CA LEU A 594 13.87 10.64 11.37
C LEU A 594 14.14 9.47 12.33
N ASP A 595 15.41 9.05 12.45
CA ASP A 595 15.86 8.03 13.40
C ASP A 595 15.61 8.43 14.87
#